data_aa451ed69163621e597a517f86067e5b
#
_entry.id   aa451ed69163621e597a517f86067e5b
#
_cell.length_a   1.000
_cell.length_b   1.000
_cell.length_c   1.000
_cell.angle_alpha   90.00
_cell.angle_beta   90.00
_cell.angle_gamma   90.00
#
_symmetry.space_group_name_H-M   'P 1'
#
loop_
_entity.id
_entity.type
_entity.pdbx_description
1 polymer ?
#
loop_
_entity_poly.entity_id
_entity_poly.type
_entity_poly.pdbx_seq_one_letter_code
_entity_poly.pdbx_strand_id
1 'polypeptide(L)'
;GYSGSAGNTSIYVAVPNDGAVEDAYSYEHWSHEGETYFVPIINQYYKEFERLNSISIDVRFNHALPPNKSLEEHKVYTWWNIDVHIPKELTDDDPKIAFNILPIIQQQGFQLEQLTLRYYNVMIQIFEEEIPLIKNEKDLAKFVKTYEEVN
;
A
#
# COMPACT_ATOMS: atom_id res chain seq x y z
N GLY A 1 26.52 -9.73 1.77
CA GLY A 1 26.33 -9.46 1.64
C GLY A 1 26.37 -8.84 1.56
N TYR A 2 26.36 -8.66 1.67
CA TYR A 2 26.01 -8.11 1.69
C TYR A 2 26.48 -7.31 1.78
N SER A 3 27.01 -7.01 1.82
CA SER A 3 27.14 -6.35 2.03
C SER A 3 27.19 -5.70 1.65
N GLY A 4 27.15 -5.33 1.63
CA GLY A 4 26.88 -4.84 1.34
C GLY A 4 26.80 -4.11 1.11
N SER A 5 26.66 -3.74 1.03
CA SER A 5 26.36 -3.15 1.05
C SER A 5 25.96 -2.44 0.98
N ALA A 6 25.71 -2.10 0.89
CA ALA A 6 25.27 -1.55 1.00
C ALA A 6 25.24 -1.01 1.70
N GLY A 7 25.47 -0.80 1.84
CA GLY A 7 25.46 -0.77 2.51
C GLY A 7 25.62 -1.06 3.27
N ASN A 8 25.96 -1.04 3.67
CA ASN A 8 25.96 -1.73 4.42
C ASN A 8 25.08 -1.76 5.20
N THR A 9 24.76 -1.62 4.91
CA THR A 9 23.70 -2.17 5.56
C THR A 9 23.90 -3.50 5.84
N SER A 10 24.15 -3.86 6.79
CA SER A 10 24.27 -5.19 6.91
C SER A 10 23.13 -5.73 7.51
N ILE A 11 22.09 -5.64 6.88
CA ILE A 11 21.04 -6.39 7.35
C ILE A 11 21.33 -7.79 7.22
N TYR A 12 21.17 -8.50 8.24
CA TYR A 12 21.47 -9.83 8.21
C TYR A 12 20.36 -10.62 8.76
N VAL A 13 20.02 -11.61 8.12
CA VAL A 13 18.91 -12.40 8.50
C VAL A 13 19.40 -13.80 8.75
N ALA A 14 18.95 -14.38 9.77
CA ALA A 14 19.25 -15.76 10.00
C ALA A 14 18.69 -16.54 8.85
N VAL A 15 19.51 -17.22 8.19
CA VAL A 15 19.17 -17.83 6.97
C VAL A 15 18.53 -19.15 7.20
N PRO A 16 17.32 -19.31 6.84
CA PRO A 16 16.77 -20.63 6.83
C PRO A 16 17.49 -21.45 5.82
N ASN A 17 17.25 -22.63 5.88
CA ASN A 17 17.93 -23.54 5.07
C ASN A 17 17.35 -23.72 3.73
N ASP A 18 16.28 -23.12 3.39
CA ASP A 18 15.60 -23.47 2.17
C ASP A 18 15.83 -22.53 1.03
N GLY A 19 16.63 -21.55 1.20
CA GLY A 19 16.92 -20.65 0.12
C GLY A 19 15.78 -19.77 -0.29
N ALA A 20 14.64 -19.94 0.31
CA ALA A 20 13.52 -19.09 -0.01
C ALA A 20 13.47 -17.92 0.93
N VAL A 21 14.59 -17.51 1.42
CA VAL A 21 14.62 -16.50 2.40
C VAL A 21 14.26 -15.19 1.82
N GLU A 22 13.27 -14.60 2.39
CA GLU A 22 12.89 -13.25 2.08
C GLU A 22 13.40 -12.42 3.22
N ASP A 23 14.52 -11.80 3.03
CA ASP A 23 15.17 -11.10 4.12
C ASP A 23 14.55 -9.72 4.32
N ALA A 24 14.93 -9.08 5.42
CA ALA A 24 14.39 -7.78 5.76
C ALA A 24 14.70 -6.74 4.69
N TYR A 25 15.85 -6.85 4.06
CA TYR A 25 16.21 -5.91 3.02
C TYR A 25 15.29 -6.00 1.81
N SER A 26 14.88 -7.20 1.43
CA SER A 26 13.93 -7.36 0.31
C SER A 26 12.59 -6.72 0.63
N TYR A 27 12.08 -6.91 1.84
CA TYR A 27 10.83 -6.29 2.25
C TYR A 27 10.96 -4.78 2.27
N GLU A 28 12.05 -4.25 2.80
CA GLU A 28 12.25 -2.80 2.83
C GLU A 28 12.34 -2.23 1.43
N HIS A 29 13.05 -2.92 0.55
CA HIS A 29 13.20 -2.48 -0.83
C HIS A 29 11.84 -2.33 -1.50
N TRP A 30 11.01 -3.36 -1.42
CA TRP A 30 9.71 -3.33 -2.11
C TRP A 30 8.72 -2.42 -1.43
N SER A 31 8.80 -2.27 -0.10
CA SER A 31 7.97 -1.28 0.59
C SER A 31 8.30 0.12 0.10
N HIS A 32 9.58 0.43 -0.05
CA HIS A 32 10.00 1.73 -0.52
C HIS A 32 9.60 1.94 -1.99
N GLU A 33 9.77 0.92 -2.83
CA GLU A 33 9.37 1.00 -4.22
C GLU A 33 7.86 1.23 -4.33
N GLY A 34 7.10 0.55 -3.48
CA GLY A 34 5.65 0.72 -3.45
C GLY A 34 5.25 2.13 -3.03
N GLU A 35 5.85 2.63 -1.97
CA GLU A 35 5.57 4.00 -1.53
C GLU A 35 5.87 4.99 -2.65
N THR A 36 7.03 4.86 -3.26
CA THR A 36 7.44 5.74 -4.35
C THR A 36 6.46 5.69 -5.51
N TYR A 37 5.91 4.51 -5.75
CA TYR A 37 4.96 4.33 -6.84
C TYR A 37 3.60 4.93 -6.53
N PHE A 38 3.10 4.72 -5.30
CA PHE A 38 1.74 5.12 -4.96
C PHE A 38 1.60 6.57 -4.51
N VAL A 39 2.65 7.19 -3.98
CA VAL A 39 2.58 8.57 -3.51
C VAL A 39 2.09 9.52 -4.60
N PRO A 40 2.62 9.50 -5.83
CA PRO A 40 2.11 10.41 -6.85
C PRO A 40 0.64 10.18 -7.20
N ILE A 41 0.19 8.93 -7.14
CA ILE A 41 -1.21 8.63 -7.44
C ILE A 41 -2.11 9.26 -6.39
N ILE A 42 -1.77 9.09 -5.12
CA ILE A 42 -2.56 9.64 -4.03
C ILE A 42 -2.51 11.17 -4.06
N ASN A 43 -1.34 11.73 -4.31
CA ASN A 43 -1.17 13.18 -4.29
C ASN A 43 -1.99 13.88 -5.37
N GLN A 44 -2.35 13.19 -6.44
CA GLN A 44 -3.21 13.77 -7.46
C GLN A 44 -4.56 14.19 -6.90
N TYR A 45 -5.01 13.50 -5.87
CA TYR A 45 -6.33 13.73 -5.28
C TYR A 45 -6.27 14.52 -3.98
N TYR A 46 -5.07 14.74 -3.44
CA TYR A 46 -4.89 15.42 -2.17
C TYR A 46 -3.76 16.44 -2.29
N LYS A 47 -3.90 17.33 -3.27
CA LYS A 47 -2.80 18.24 -3.63
C LYS A 47 -2.41 19.20 -2.53
N GLU A 48 -3.36 19.53 -1.65
CA GLU A 48 -3.03 20.43 -0.54
C GLU A 48 -2.01 19.82 0.41
N PHE A 49 -1.91 18.49 0.43
CA PHE A 49 -0.95 17.82 1.30
C PHE A 49 0.36 17.49 0.60
N GLU A 50 0.37 17.54 -0.73
CA GLU A 50 1.56 17.21 -1.49
C GLU A 50 2.72 18.15 -1.13
N ARG A 51 2.43 19.44 -1.08
CA ARG A 51 3.46 20.45 -0.78
C ARG A 51 4.02 20.28 0.63
N LEU A 52 3.22 19.76 1.55
CA LEU A 52 3.63 19.57 2.92
C LEU A 52 4.26 18.19 3.13
N ASN A 53 4.23 17.37 2.11
CA ASN A 53 4.73 16.00 2.18
C ASN A 53 4.17 15.27 3.40
N SER A 54 2.87 15.45 3.65
CA SER A 54 2.27 14.98 4.90
C SER A 54 1.43 13.73 4.74
N ILE A 55 1.23 13.24 3.53
CA ILE A 55 0.57 11.95 3.33
C ILE A 55 1.63 10.87 3.47
N SER A 56 1.35 9.88 4.29
CA SER A 56 2.27 8.75 4.40
C SER A 56 1.57 7.49 3.93
N ILE A 57 2.35 6.62 3.33
CA ILE A 57 1.85 5.36 2.78
C ILE A 57 2.69 4.24 3.34
N ASP A 58 2.02 3.25 3.88
CA ASP A 58 2.69 2.06 4.41
C ASP A 58 2.28 0.90 3.50
N VAL A 59 3.25 0.27 2.88
CA VAL A 59 3.00 -0.81 1.94
C VAL A 59 3.54 -2.10 2.52
N ARG A 60 2.69 -3.10 2.58
CA ARG A 60 3.05 -4.42 3.11
C ARG A 60 2.62 -5.51 2.15
N PHE A 61 3.27 -6.64 2.25
CA PHE A 61 2.95 -7.79 1.42
C PHE A 61 3.45 -9.06 2.12
N ASN A 62 2.93 -10.20 1.69
CA ASN A 62 3.24 -11.46 2.37
C ASN A 62 4.59 -12.03 2.00
N HIS A 63 5.02 -11.78 0.77
CA HIS A 63 6.28 -12.33 0.26
C HIS A 63 6.99 -11.28 -0.56
N ALA A 64 8.32 -11.36 -0.62
CA ALA A 64 9.12 -10.38 -1.33
C ALA A 64 10.12 -11.07 -2.24
N LEU A 65 10.15 -10.67 -3.50
CA LEU A 65 11.17 -11.13 -4.41
C LEU A 65 12.52 -10.48 -4.07
N PRO A 66 13.63 -11.08 -4.49
CA PRO A 66 14.91 -10.41 -4.33
C PRO A 66 14.90 -9.04 -4.99
N PRO A 67 15.67 -8.08 -4.46
CA PRO A 67 15.62 -6.70 -4.95
C PRO A 67 16.07 -6.52 -6.39
N ASN A 68 16.77 -7.50 -6.95
CA ASN A 68 17.23 -7.39 -8.35
C ASN A 68 16.13 -7.74 -9.35
N LYS A 69 14.95 -8.13 -8.89
CA LYS A 69 13.83 -8.38 -9.78
C LYS A 69 13.12 -7.07 -10.09
N SER A 70 12.24 -7.10 -11.09
CA SER A 70 11.52 -5.91 -11.50
C SER A 70 10.26 -5.72 -10.68
N LEU A 71 9.77 -4.48 -10.64
CA LEU A 71 8.49 -4.20 -10.02
C LEU A 71 7.37 -4.96 -10.72
N GLU A 72 7.46 -5.09 -12.04
CA GLU A 72 6.43 -5.82 -12.79
C GLU A 72 6.33 -7.26 -12.32
N GLU A 73 7.45 -7.87 -12.00
CA GLU A 73 7.43 -9.22 -11.47
C GLU A 73 6.88 -9.27 -10.06
N HIS A 74 7.25 -8.29 -9.24
CA HIS A 74 6.81 -8.29 -7.84
C HIS A 74 5.33 -7.94 -7.70
N LYS A 75 4.78 -7.17 -8.62
CA LYS A 75 3.36 -6.81 -8.57
C LYS A 75 2.44 -8.04 -8.45
N VAL A 76 2.80 -9.09 -9.16
CA VAL A 76 1.95 -10.29 -9.24
C VAL A 76 2.50 -11.43 -8.40
N TYR A 77 3.64 -11.24 -7.77
CA TYR A 77 4.24 -12.29 -6.96
C TYR A 77 3.56 -12.44 -5.60
N THR A 78 3.02 -11.34 -5.08
CA THR A 78 2.45 -11.33 -3.75
C THR A 78 1.20 -10.46 -3.72
N TRP A 79 0.50 -10.51 -2.60
CA TRP A 79 -0.67 -9.67 -2.38
C TRP A 79 -0.25 -8.43 -1.60
N TRP A 80 -0.73 -7.28 -2.04
CA TRP A 80 -0.30 -5.99 -1.52
C TRP A 80 -1.33 -5.44 -0.55
N ASN A 81 -0.84 -4.96 0.58
CA ASN A 81 -1.64 -4.23 1.55
C ASN A 81 -1.16 -2.79 1.53
N ILE A 82 -2.03 -1.87 1.16
CA ILE A 82 -1.69 -0.47 1.01
C ILE A 82 -2.47 0.32 2.03
N ASP A 83 -1.75 1.02 2.91
CA ASP A 83 -2.35 1.77 4.00
C ASP A 83 -1.90 3.21 3.87
N VAL A 84 -2.85 4.11 3.61
CA VAL A 84 -2.58 5.51 3.35
C VAL A 84 -3.09 6.34 4.51
N HIS A 85 -2.23 7.18 5.07
CA HIS A 85 -2.60 8.07 6.16
C HIS A 85 -2.77 9.47 5.62
N ILE A 86 -3.98 10.01 5.69
CA ILE A 86 -4.33 11.31 5.16
C ILE A 86 -4.67 12.20 6.35
N PRO A 87 -3.91 13.28 6.58
CA PRO A 87 -4.04 14.08 7.80
C PRO A 87 -5.21 15.06 7.74
N LYS A 88 -6.42 14.53 7.68
CA LYS A 88 -7.64 15.32 7.69
C LYS A 88 -8.79 14.43 8.13
N GLU A 89 -9.93 15.03 8.40
CA GLU A 89 -11.13 14.25 8.65
C GLU A 89 -11.78 13.87 7.33
N LEU A 90 -12.47 12.75 7.33
CA LEU A 90 -13.18 12.29 6.14
C LEU A 90 -14.32 13.24 5.81
N THR A 91 -14.45 13.59 4.55
CA THR A 91 -15.56 14.40 4.04
C THR A 91 -16.30 13.62 2.97
N ASP A 92 -17.38 14.19 2.45
CA ASP A 92 -18.18 13.52 1.43
C ASP A 92 -17.44 13.26 0.14
N ASP A 93 -16.35 13.98 -0.11
CA ASP A 93 -15.58 13.78 -1.34
C ASP A 93 -14.64 12.59 -1.26
N ASP A 94 -14.28 12.17 -0.07
CA ASP A 94 -13.28 11.12 0.07
C ASP A 94 -13.71 9.75 -0.46
N PRO A 95 -14.97 9.32 -0.31
CA PRO A 95 -15.39 8.08 -0.96
C PRO A 95 -15.30 8.15 -2.48
N LYS A 96 -15.55 9.31 -3.09
CA LYS A 96 -15.39 9.46 -4.53
C LYS A 96 -13.94 9.30 -4.94
N ILE A 97 -13.04 9.84 -4.14
CA ILE A 97 -11.61 9.74 -4.40
C ILE A 97 -11.18 8.28 -4.31
N ALA A 98 -11.64 7.56 -3.28
CA ALA A 98 -11.33 6.15 -3.13
C ALA A 98 -11.84 5.35 -4.34
N PHE A 99 -13.02 5.68 -4.81
CA PHE A 99 -13.60 5.02 -5.98
C PHE A 99 -12.75 5.24 -7.23
N ASN A 100 -12.10 6.39 -7.34
CA ASN A 100 -11.23 6.69 -8.48
C ASN A 100 -9.85 6.08 -8.34
N ILE A 101 -9.33 6.00 -7.13
CA ILE A 101 -7.98 5.47 -6.89
C ILE A 101 -7.94 3.96 -7.11
N LEU A 102 -8.95 3.26 -6.65
CA LEU A 102 -8.95 1.81 -6.66
C LEU A 102 -8.73 1.22 -8.07
N PRO A 103 -9.47 1.67 -9.10
CA PRO A 103 -9.22 1.12 -10.45
C PRO A 103 -7.84 1.45 -10.98
N ILE A 104 -7.28 2.60 -10.60
CA ILE A 104 -5.95 2.96 -11.07
C ILE A 104 -4.93 1.93 -10.56
N ILE A 105 -5.02 1.58 -9.29
CA ILE A 105 -4.11 0.60 -8.70
C ILE A 105 -4.28 -0.76 -9.38
N GLN A 106 -5.52 -1.16 -9.60
CA GLN A 106 -5.79 -2.45 -10.23
C GLN A 106 -5.30 -2.51 -11.67
N GLN A 107 -5.48 -1.42 -12.41
CA GLN A 107 -5.06 -1.38 -13.81
C GLN A 107 -3.55 -1.44 -13.95
N GLN A 108 -2.82 -1.07 -12.90
CA GLN A 108 -1.37 -1.17 -12.92
C GLN A 108 -0.88 -2.59 -12.68
N GLY A 109 -1.78 -3.51 -12.35
CA GLY A 109 -1.42 -4.91 -12.24
C GLY A 109 -1.11 -5.40 -10.85
N PHE A 110 -1.32 -4.56 -9.83
CA PHE A 110 -1.08 -4.99 -8.45
C PHE A 110 -2.17 -5.93 -7.97
N GLN A 111 -1.75 -7.03 -7.34
CA GLN A 111 -2.69 -7.90 -6.65
C GLN A 111 -2.99 -7.29 -5.30
N LEU A 112 -4.13 -6.65 -5.19
CA LEU A 112 -4.47 -5.87 -4.01
C LEU A 112 -5.27 -6.72 -3.04
N GLU A 113 -4.70 -6.94 -1.85
CA GLU A 113 -5.41 -7.63 -0.78
C GLU A 113 -6.23 -6.66 0.04
N GLN A 114 -5.71 -5.47 0.26
CA GLN A 114 -6.36 -4.49 1.10
C GLN A 114 -5.90 -3.09 0.71
N LEU A 115 -6.85 -2.18 0.63
CA LEU A 115 -6.58 -0.76 0.51
C LEU A 115 -7.28 -0.06 1.67
N THR A 116 -6.52 0.67 2.47
CA THR A 116 -7.05 1.41 3.60
C THR A 116 -6.65 2.87 3.47
N LEU A 117 -7.63 3.75 3.55
CA LEU A 117 -7.39 5.19 3.60
C LEU A 117 -7.79 5.64 5.00
N ARG A 118 -6.81 6.09 5.78
CA ARG A 118 -7.02 6.46 7.18
C ARG A 118 -7.11 7.96 7.31
N TYR A 119 -8.20 8.40 7.91
CA TYR A 119 -8.44 9.80 8.23
C TYR A 119 -8.41 9.96 9.75
N TYR A 120 -8.52 11.19 10.24
CA TYR A 120 -8.46 11.40 11.69
C TYR A 120 -9.56 10.68 12.45
N ASN A 121 -10.77 10.68 11.89
CA ASN A 121 -11.93 10.18 12.59
C ASN A 121 -12.32 8.75 12.23
N VAL A 122 -12.13 8.37 10.95
CA VAL A 122 -12.58 7.06 10.45
C VAL A 122 -11.61 6.62 9.35
N MET A 123 -11.82 5.43 8.84
CA MET A 123 -11.07 4.94 7.70
C MET A 123 -12.00 4.35 6.67
N ILE A 124 -11.56 4.31 5.43
CA ILE A 124 -12.20 3.52 4.38
C ILE A 124 -11.30 2.30 4.20
N GLN A 125 -11.85 1.13 4.43
CA GLN A 125 -11.06 -0.09 4.33
C GLN A 125 -11.75 -1.07 3.39
N ILE A 126 -11.04 -1.47 2.35
CA ILE A 126 -11.58 -2.33 1.31
C ILE A 126 -10.68 -3.55 1.19
N PHE A 127 -11.27 -4.73 1.32
CA PHE A 127 -10.55 -5.98 1.14
C PHE A 127 -10.78 -6.52 -0.26
N GLU A 128 -9.89 -7.41 -0.68
CA GLU A 128 -9.91 -7.96 -2.02
C GLU A 128 -11.27 -8.52 -2.41
N GLU A 129 -11.88 -9.29 -1.53
CA GLU A 129 -13.15 -9.92 -1.84
C GLU A 129 -14.31 -8.94 -1.91
N GLU A 130 -14.12 -7.71 -1.43
CA GLU A 130 -15.17 -6.69 -1.46
C GLU A 130 -15.12 -5.84 -2.71
N ILE A 131 -14.00 -5.86 -3.41
CA ILE A 131 -13.82 -5.01 -4.59
C ILE A 131 -14.93 -5.21 -5.63
N PRO A 132 -15.33 -6.44 -5.97
CA PRO A 132 -16.40 -6.61 -6.97
C PRO A 132 -17.76 -6.07 -6.54
N LEU A 133 -17.93 -5.80 -5.25
CA LEU A 133 -19.19 -5.28 -4.74
C LEU A 133 -19.32 -3.77 -4.94
N ILE A 134 -18.22 -3.11 -5.29
CA ILE A 134 -18.19 -1.66 -5.45
C ILE A 134 -18.54 -1.32 -6.88
N LYS A 135 -19.78 -0.87 -7.10
CA LYS A 135 -20.27 -0.55 -8.43
C LYS A 135 -20.28 0.95 -8.70
N ASN A 136 -20.36 1.75 -7.62
CA ASN A 136 -20.37 3.20 -7.73
C ASN A 136 -19.83 3.78 -6.44
N GLU A 137 -19.66 5.10 -6.42
CA GLU A 137 -19.07 5.76 -5.26
C GLU A 137 -19.92 5.63 -4.00
N LYS A 138 -21.20 5.45 -4.13
CA LYS A 138 -22.07 5.32 -2.95
C LYS A 138 -21.83 4.01 -2.21
N ASP A 139 -21.41 3.00 -2.92
CA ASP A 139 -21.12 1.73 -2.29
C ASP A 139 -19.98 1.85 -1.29
N LEU A 140 -19.11 2.83 -1.48
CA LEU A 140 -17.96 2.99 -0.59
C LEU A 140 -18.36 3.47 0.80
N ALA A 141 -19.55 4.02 0.96
CA ALA A 141 -20.02 4.41 2.29
C ALA A 141 -20.10 3.18 3.21
N LYS A 142 -20.32 2.02 2.65
CA LYS A 142 -20.41 0.79 3.44
C LYS A 142 -19.07 0.34 4.00
N PHE A 143 -17.99 0.88 3.47
CA PHE A 143 -16.64 0.49 3.89
C PHE A 143 -15.99 1.52 4.78
N VAL A 144 -16.72 2.54 5.19
CA VAL A 144 -16.24 3.50 6.17
C VAL A 144 -16.39 2.85 7.55
N LYS A 145 -15.30 2.80 8.27
CA LYS A 145 -15.25 2.11 9.57
C LYS A 145 -14.62 3.02 10.62
N THR A 146 -15.09 2.89 11.85
CA THR A 146 -14.42 3.56 12.96
C THR A 146 -13.21 2.72 13.35
N TYR A 147 -12.28 3.34 14.06
CA TYR A 147 -11.10 2.61 14.50
C TYR A 147 -11.44 1.53 15.54
N GLU A 148 -12.53 1.71 16.23
CA GLU A 148 -12.96 0.70 17.20
C GLU A 148 -13.45 -0.57 16.51
N GLU A 149 -14.05 -0.42 15.32
CA GLU A 149 -14.63 -1.56 14.61
C GLU A 149 -13.58 -2.51 14.05
N VAL A 150 -12.36 -2.05 13.87
CA VAL A 150 -11.31 -2.88 13.27
C VAL A 150 -10.37 -3.44 14.31
N ASN A 151 -10.57 -3.12 15.57
CA ASN A 151 -9.77 -3.71 16.66
C ASN A 151 -10.56 -4.81 17.39
#